data_aba1b535e2b8c951c0ad22f67450acc4
#
_entry.id   aba1b535e2b8c951c0ad22f67450acc4
#
_cell.length_a   1.000
_cell.length_b   1.000
_cell.length_c   1.000
_cell.angle_alpha   90.00
_cell.angle_beta   90.00
_cell.angle_gamma   90.00
#
_symmetry.space_group_name_H-M   'P 1'
#
loop_
_entity.id
_entity.type
_entity.pdbx_description
1 polymer ?
#
loop_
_entity_poly.entity_id
_entity_poly.type
_entity_poly.pdbx_seq_one_letter_code
_entity_poly.pdbx_strand_id
1 'polypeptide(L)'
;MSHEYDDYVSSHEKPVKAINWNSIPDEKDLEVWDRLTGNFWLPEKVPVSNDLPSWKTLTEKEKETTMRVFTGLTLLDTIQGTVGAISLLPDSQTLHEEAVYTNIAFMESVHAKSYSNIFMLSLIHI
;
A
#
# COMPACT_ATOMS: atom_id res chain seq x y z
N MET A 1 29.74 -3.80 15.25
CA MET A 1 28.53 -4.57 14.83
C MET A 1 27.56 -4.91 15.98
N SER A 2 27.92 -4.78 17.25
CA SER A 2 27.04 -5.08 18.38
C SER A 2 26.09 -3.92 18.78
N HIS A 3 26.52 -2.67 18.65
CA HIS A 3 25.72 -1.52 19.08
C HIS A 3 24.46 -1.28 18.26
N GLU A 4 24.51 -1.44 16.96
CA GLU A 4 23.37 -1.21 16.06
C GLU A 4 22.25 -2.24 16.27
N TYR A 5 22.59 -3.47 16.60
CA TYR A 5 21.63 -4.53 16.91
C TYR A 5 21.01 -4.33 18.31
N ASP A 6 21.80 -3.92 19.28
CA ASP A 6 21.34 -3.66 20.64
C ASP A 6 20.42 -2.41 20.69
N ASP A 7 20.72 -1.37 19.89
CA ASP A 7 19.86 -0.20 19.75
C ASP A 7 18.53 -0.55 19.03
N TYR A 8 18.56 -1.44 18.04
CA TYR A 8 17.36 -1.94 17.38
C TYR A 8 16.48 -2.76 18.33
N VAL A 9 17.07 -3.65 19.12
CA VAL A 9 16.35 -4.47 20.11
C VAL A 9 15.81 -3.60 21.24
N SER A 10 16.57 -2.63 21.74
CA SER A 10 16.12 -1.76 22.83
C SER A 10 14.98 -0.81 22.40
N SER A 11 14.97 -0.36 21.16
CA SER A 11 13.88 0.47 20.63
C SER A 11 12.58 -0.32 20.40
N HIS A 12 12.66 -1.65 20.29
CA HIS A 12 11.51 -2.55 20.09
C HIS A 12 11.04 -3.24 21.37
N GLU A 13 11.69 -2.99 22.52
CA GLU A 13 11.24 -3.44 23.84
C GLU A 13 10.04 -2.65 24.38
N LYS A 14 9.14 -2.18 23.50
CA LYS A 14 7.83 -1.73 23.96
C LYS A 14 7.11 -2.97 24.53
N PRO A 15 6.63 -2.92 25.77
CA PRO A 15 5.90 -4.04 26.33
C PRO A 15 4.71 -4.36 25.43
N VAL A 16 4.59 -5.61 25.02
CA VAL A 16 3.47 -6.07 24.17
C VAL A 16 2.18 -5.82 24.94
N LYS A 17 1.35 -4.92 24.40
CA LYS A 17 0.03 -4.58 24.94
C LYS A 17 -1.01 -4.83 23.89
N ALA A 18 -2.21 -5.22 24.34
CA ALA A 18 -3.36 -5.25 23.45
C ALA A 18 -3.76 -3.80 23.10
N ILE A 19 -4.01 -3.55 21.83
CA ILE A 19 -4.60 -2.29 21.37
C ILE A 19 -6.03 -2.17 21.87
N ASN A 20 -6.44 -0.98 22.32
CA ASN A 20 -7.78 -0.70 22.80
C ASN A 20 -8.37 0.50 22.06
N TRP A 21 -9.22 0.24 21.08
CA TRP A 21 -9.91 1.27 20.29
C TRP A 21 -11.00 2.03 21.05
N ASN A 22 -11.30 1.67 22.31
CA ASN A 22 -12.17 2.45 23.17
C ASN A 22 -11.41 3.48 24.02
N SER A 23 -10.07 3.51 23.92
CA SER A 23 -9.20 4.47 24.62
C SER A 23 -8.05 4.85 23.69
N ILE A 24 -8.26 5.90 22.91
CA ILE A 24 -7.37 6.34 21.85
C ILE A 24 -6.60 7.56 22.34
N PRO A 25 -5.25 7.50 22.42
CA PRO A 25 -4.44 8.63 22.90
C PRO A 25 -4.45 9.82 21.95
N ASP A 26 -4.53 9.57 20.63
CA ASP A 26 -4.62 10.58 19.58
C ASP A 26 -5.81 10.27 18.66
N GLU A 27 -6.83 11.15 18.70
CA GLU A 27 -8.02 11.00 17.85
C GLU A 27 -7.71 11.04 16.36
N LYS A 28 -6.57 11.61 15.98
CA LYS A 28 -6.11 11.65 14.59
C LYS A 28 -5.88 10.24 14.02
N ASP A 29 -5.38 9.33 14.85
CA ASP A 29 -5.17 7.94 14.44
C ASP A 29 -6.50 7.28 14.06
N LEU A 30 -7.56 7.52 14.83
CA LEU A 30 -8.90 7.01 14.51
C LEU A 30 -9.45 7.63 13.22
N GLU A 31 -9.34 8.95 13.07
CA GLU A 31 -9.80 9.65 11.86
C GLU A 31 -9.15 9.05 10.60
N VAL A 32 -7.82 8.84 10.65
CA VAL A 32 -7.07 8.29 9.52
C VAL A 32 -7.44 6.83 9.29
N TRP A 33 -7.54 6.02 10.36
CA TRP A 33 -7.98 4.64 10.27
C TRP A 33 -9.35 4.49 9.60
N ASP A 34 -10.33 5.28 10.04
CA ASP A 34 -11.70 5.25 9.49
C ASP A 34 -11.72 5.66 8.01
N ARG A 35 -10.89 6.64 7.63
CA ARG A 35 -10.76 7.07 6.24
C ARG A 35 -10.14 5.98 5.36
N LEU A 36 -9.08 5.33 5.82
CA LEU A 36 -8.42 4.23 5.10
C LEU A 36 -9.36 3.04 4.92
N THR A 37 -10.01 2.61 5.99
CA THR A 37 -10.93 1.46 5.96
C THR A 37 -12.22 1.76 5.22
N GLY A 38 -12.74 2.98 5.31
CA GLY A 38 -13.93 3.43 4.58
C GLY A 38 -13.71 3.54 3.07
N ASN A 39 -12.49 3.76 2.65
CA ASN A 39 -12.10 3.81 1.22
C ASN A 39 -11.51 2.48 0.71
N PHE A 40 -11.61 1.41 1.49
CA PHE A 40 -11.09 0.10 1.12
C PHE A 40 -11.81 -0.46 -0.12
N TRP A 41 -11.03 -1.01 -1.04
CA TRP A 41 -11.52 -1.69 -2.21
C TRP A 41 -10.60 -2.86 -2.59
N LEU A 42 -11.13 -3.78 -3.40
CA LEU A 42 -10.37 -4.92 -3.91
C LEU A 42 -10.09 -4.75 -5.40
N PRO A 43 -8.91 -5.16 -5.89
CA PRO A 43 -8.54 -5.08 -7.30
C PRO A 43 -9.58 -5.74 -8.22
N GLU A 44 -10.18 -6.82 -7.77
CA GLU A 44 -11.19 -7.59 -8.49
C GLU A 44 -12.52 -6.82 -8.68
N LYS A 45 -12.71 -5.71 -7.96
CA LYS A 45 -13.86 -4.81 -8.10
C LYS A 45 -13.67 -3.76 -9.19
N VAL A 46 -12.45 -3.63 -9.73
CA VAL A 46 -12.15 -2.72 -10.84
C VAL A 46 -12.28 -3.49 -12.16
N PRO A 47 -13.34 -3.28 -12.96
CA PRO A 47 -13.61 -4.09 -14.15
C PRO A 47 -12.75 -3.63 -15.35
N VAL A 48 -11.49 -4.02 -15.37
CA VAL A 48 -10.52 -3.68 -16.44
C VAL A 48 -11.00 -4.14 -17.82
N SER A 49 -11.85 -5.17 -17.88
CA SER A 49 -12.45 -5.65 -19.14
C SER A 49 -13.27 -4.57 -19.87
N ASN A 50 -13.81 -3.59 -19.16
CA ASN A 50 -14.56 -2.49 -19.75
C ASN A 50 -13.65 -1.55 -20.59
N ASP A 51 -12.36 -1.58 -20.34
CA ASP A 51 -11.37 -0.73 -21.04
C ASP A 51 -10.82 -1.38 -22.31
N LEU A 52 -11.11 -2.67 -22.54
CA LEU A 52 -10.65 -3.40 -23.73
C LEU A 52 -11.00 -2.74 -25.06
N PRO A 53 -12.23 -2.24 -25.29
CA PRO A 53 -12.54 -1.55 -26.55
C PRO A 53 -11.67 -0.31 -26.76
N SER A 54 -11.51 0.51 -25.71
CA SER A 54 -10.67 1.72 -25.75
C SER A 54 -9.19 1.36 -25.94
N TRP A 55 -8.71 0.33 -25.24
CA TRP A 55 -7.34 -0.17 -25.37
C TRP A 55 -6.99 -0.54 -26.81
N LYS A 56 -7.92 -1.16 -27.53
CA LYS A 56 -7.73 -1.56 -28.94
C LYS A 56 -7.57 -0.39 -29.89
N THR A 57 -8.08 0.80 -29.54
CA THR A 57 -7.99 2.01 -30.38
C THR A 57 -6.70 2.80 -30.16
N LEU A 58 -5.96 2.50 -29.10
CA LEU A 58 -4.71 3.17 -28.80
C LEU A 58 -3.61 2.79 -29.81
N THR A 59 -2.76 3.77 -30.13
CA THR A 59 -1.53 3.53 -30.89
C THR A 59 -0.54 2.73 -30.03
N GLU A 60 0.41 2.06 -30.67
CA GLU A 60 1.45 1.31 -29.97
C GLU A 60 2.25 2.19 -28.99
N LYS A 61 2.50 3.46 -29.36
CA LYS A 61 3.19 4.42 -28.49
C LYS A 61 2.38 4.78 -27.25
N GLU A 62 1.08 4.94 -27.38
CA GLU A 62 0.17 5.19 -26.24
C GLU A 62 0.10 3.99 -25.32
N LYS A 63 0.00 2.78 -25.87
CA LYS A 63 0.03 1.53 -25.09
C LYS A 63 1.35 1.39 -24.33
N GLU A 64 2.48 1.58 -25.00
CA GLU A 64 3.80 1.52 -24.38
C GLU A 64 3.94 2.56 -23.26
N THR A 65 3.51 3.79 -23.49
CA THR A 65 3.54 4.85 -22.49
C THR A 65 2.69 4.49 -21.27
N THR A 66 1.48 4.01 -21.49
CA THR A 66 0.57 3.56 -20.42
C THR A 66 1.21 2.46 -19.58
N MET A 67 1.78 1.44 -20.25
CA MET A 67 2.44 0.33 -19.56
C MET A 67 3.64 0.78 -18.73
N ARG A 68 4.45 1.71 -19.25
CA ARG A 68 5.59 2.28 -18.52
C ARG A 68 5.16 3.06 -17.29
N VAL A 69 4.10 3.87 -17.39
CA VAL A 69 3.54 4.62 -16.27
C VAL A 69 3.08 3.65 -15.17
N PHE A 70 2.27 2.65 -15.49
CA PHE A 70 1.78 1.70 -14.51
C PHE A 70 2.87 0.80 -13.92
N THR A 71 3.91 0.49 -14.69
CA THR A 71 5.11 -0.20 -14.16
C THR A 71 5.80 0.67 -13.11
N GLY A 72 5.97 1.95 -13.38
CA GLY A 72 6.55 2.91 -12.42
C GLY A 72 5.71 3.03 -11.14
N LEU A 73 4.38 3.14 -11.27
CA LEU A 73 3.46 3.19 -10.14
C LEU A 73 3.51 1.89 -9.32
N THR A 74 3.49 0.73 -9.97
CA THR A 74 3.61 -0.58 -9.30
C THR A 74 4.91 -0.68 -8.50
N LEU A 75 6.03 -0.18 -9.05
CA LEU A 75 7.31 -0.17 -8.35
C LEU A 75 7.26 0.74 -7.11
N LEU A 76 6.71 1.94 -7.24
CA LEU A 76 6.56 2.88 -6.12
C LEU A 76 5.72 2.28 -4.99
N ASP A 77 4.56 1.71 -5.31
CA ASP A 77 3.67 1.10 -4.32
C ASP A 77 4.28 -0.15 -3.70
N THR A 78 5.06 -0.92 -4.46
CA THR A 78 5.82 -2.06 -3.93
C THR A 78 6.84 -1.60 -2.89
N ILE A 79 7.59 -0.55 -3.18
CA ILE A 79 8.58 0.01 -2.24
C ILE A 79 7.87 0.60 -1.03
N GLN A 80 6.79 1.35 -1.23
CA GLN A 80 6.01 1.98 -0.16
C GLN A 80 5.38 0.94 0.77
N GLY A 81 4.85 -0.14 0.22
CA GLY A 81 4.22 -1.23 0.98
C GLY A 81 5.20 -2.15 1.71
N THR A 82 6.44 -2.28 1.23
CA THR A 82 7.44 -3.19 1.81
C THR A 82 8.46 -2.50 2.69
N VAL A 83 8.85 -1.28 2.37
CA VAL A 83 9.90 -0.52 3.08
C VAL A 83 9.33 0.78 3.64
N GLY A 84 8.66 1.60 2.82
CA GLY A 84 8.27 2.96 3.18
C GLY A 84 7.41 3.02 4.44
N ALA A 85 6.18 2.51 4.40
CA ALA A 85 5.26 2.54 5.53
C ALA A 85 5.79 1.73 6.74
N ILE A 86 6.42 0.59 6.48
CA ILE A 86 6.98 -0.28 7.53
C ILE A 86 8.13 0.39 8.26
N SER A 87 8.98 1.17 7.58
CA SER A 87 10.09 1.88 8.21
C SER A 87 9.66 2.97 9.20
N LEU A 88 8.39 3.39 9.17
CA LEU A 88 7.82 4.36 10.10
C LEU A 88 7.33 3.73 11.42
N LEU A 89 7.16 2.41 11.47
CA LEU A 89 6.66 1.71 12.66
C LEU A 89 7.51 1.98 13.93
N PRO A 90 8.84 1.99 13.87
CA PRO A 90 9.66 2.29 15.05
C PRO A 90 9.44 3.68 15.63
N ASP A 91 9.04 4.64 14.80
CA ASP A 91 8.84 6.04 15.20
C ASP A 91 7.42 6.32 15.70
N SER A 92 6.49 5.35 15.57
CA SER A 92 5.11 5.53 16.01
C SER A 92 5.01 5.76 17.52
N GLN A 93 4.13 6.67 17.89
CA GLN A 93 3.92 7.09 19.28
C GLN A 93 2.84 6.26 19.99
N THR A 94 1.96 5.63 19.23
CA THR A 94 0.82 4.85 19.74
C THR A 94 0.67 3.54 18.98
N LEU A 95 0.01 2.54 19.59
CA LEU A 95 -0.36 1.31 18.90
C LEU A 95 -1.40 1.57 17.79
N HIS A 96 -2.20 2.64 17.92
CA HIS A 96 -3.17 3.04 16.90
C HIS A 96 -2.47 3.62 15.68
N GLU A 97 -1.41 4.41 15.87
CA GLU A 97 -0.57 4.88 14.77
C GLU A 97 0.15 3.72 14.05
N GLU A 98 0.66 2.72 14.80
CA GLU A 98 1.20 1.49 14.20
C GLU A 98 0.16 0.75 13.34
N ALA A 99 -1.07 0.66 13.82
CA ALA A 99 -2.17 0.06 13.05
C ALA A 99 -2.47 0.84 11.77
N VAL A 100 -2.40 2.17 11.81
CA VAL A 100 -2.54 3.03 10.61
C VAL A 100 -1.44 2.74 9.61
N TYR A 101 -0.16 2.69 10.01
CA TYR A 101 0.95 2.41 9.10
C TYR A 101 0.88 1.01 8.49
N THR A 102 0.47 0.00 9.26
CA THR A 102 0.29 -1.36 8.72
C THR A 102 -0.88 -1.43 7.73
N ASN A 103 -1.94 -0.65 7.95
CA ASN A 103 -3.04 -0.52 7.00
C ASN A 103 -2.56 0.15 5.70
N ILE A 104 -1.78 1.23 5.78
CA ILE A 104 -1.17 1.88 4.60
C ILE A 104 -0.33 0.87 3.83
N ALA A 105 0.55 0.11 4.49
CA ALA A 105 1.38 -0.90 3.84
C ALA A 105 0.53 -1.95 3.10
N PHE A 106 -0.57 -2.39 3.71
CA PHE A 106 -1.51 -3.31 3.07
C PHE A 106 -2.19 -2.69 1.84
N MET A 107 -2.65 -1.43 1.94
CA MET A 107 -3.30 -0.74 0.83
C MET A 107 -2.35 -0.54 -0.35
N GLU A 108 -1.07 -0.28 -0.13
CA GLU A 108 -0.08 -0.21 -1.20
C GLU A 108 0.07 -1.55 -1.93
N SER A 109 -0.05 -2.68 -1.21
CA SER A 109 -0.07 -4.01 -1.84
C SER A 109 -1.33 -4.22 -2.70
N VAL A 110 -2.48 -3.70 -2.26
CA VAL A 110 -3.73 -3.70 -3.04
C VAL A 110 -3.58 -2.87 -4.32
N HIS A 111 -2.96 -1.67 -4.22
CA HIS A 111 -2.69 -0.81 -5.37
C HIS A 111 -1.74 -1.51 -6.38
N ALA A 112 -0.64 -2.07 -5.92
CA ALA A 112 0.32 -2.78 -6.78
C ALA A 112 -0.34 -3.96 -7.51
N LYS A 113 -1.20 -4.73 -6.82
CA LYS A 113 -2.00 -5.79 -7.44
C LYS A 113 -2.96 -5.24 -8.51
N SER A 114 -3.56 -4.08 -8.25
CA SER A 114 -4.49 -3.44 -9.18
C SER A 114 -3.81 -3.01 -10.47
N TYR A 115 -2.64 -2.38 -10.37
CA TYR A 115 -1.86 -2.01 -11.55
C TYR A 115 -1.40 -3.25 -12.33
N SER A 116 -1.10 -4.34 -11.63
CA SER A 116 -0.77 -5.62 -12.29
C SER A 116 -1.93 -6.17 -13.12
N ASN A 117 -3.18 -5.92 -12.71
CA ASN A 117 -4.36 -6.31 -13.50
C ASN A 117 -4.44 -5.54 -14.83
N ILE A 118 -3.95 -4.31 -14.88
CA ILE A 118 -3.92 -3.50 -16.11
C ILE A 118 -2.98 -4.13 -17.15
N PHE A 119 -1.90 -4.79 -16.70
CA PHE A 119 -0.99 -5.50 -17.61
C PHE A 119 -1.65 -6.65 -18.36
N MET A 120 -2.75 -7.19 -17.84
CA MET A 120 -3.55 -8.20 -18.55
C MET A 120 -4.13 -7.68 -19.85
N LEU A 121 -4.40 -6.35 -19.97
CA LEU A 121 -4.87 -5.75 -21.22
C LEU A 121 -3.88 -5.92 -22.37
N SER A 122 -2.59 -5.94 -22.07
CA SER A 122 -1.54 -6.12 -23.07
C SER A 122 -1.38 -7.58 -23.51
N LEU A 123 -1.75 -8.53 -22.64
CA LEU A 123 -1.58 -9.97 -22.89
C LEU A 123 -2.75 -10.58 -23.68
N ILE A 124 -3.93 -9.96 -23.67
CA ILE A 124 -5.13 -10.45 -24.37
C ILE A 124 -5.01 -10.29 -25.90
N HIS A 125 -3.93 -9.68 -26.38
CA HIS A 125 -3.65 -9.48 -27.82
C HIS A 125 -2.59 -10.42 -28.39
N ILE A 126 -2.09 -11.35 -27.58
CA ILE A 126 -1.27 -12.46 -28.02
C ILE A 126 -2.18 -13.68 -28.24
#